data_9712896da7e5049698159c82e2e5ecb1
#
_entry.id   9712896da7e5049698159c82e2e5ecb1
#
_cell.length_a   1.000
_cell.length_b   1.000
_cell.length_c   1.000
_cell.angle_alpha   90.00
_cell.angle_beta   90.00
_cell.angle_gamma   90.00
#
_symmetry.space_group_name_H-M   'P 1'
#
loop_
_entity.id
_entity.type
_entity.pdbx_description
1 polymer ?
#
loop_
_entity_poly.entity_id
_entity_poly.type
_entity_poly.pdbx_seq_one_letter_code
_entity_poly.pdbx_strand_id
1 'polypeptide(L)'
;MVPVLLFVSFVTFGLVRLAPGDPVTIVLGGRRVDPATADALRQQFGLVGDPFTQYVAWLGRALQGDLGDSYRLRQDVLGLIGDRLPLTLQLIGLAILIAIAVAIPLGVIQAHRRNSLIDYVGSLLALIGLSSPVYFTAIVGVLVFAVWLGWLPAFGAGEGLLDQLRHLILPSVALALGTIALTSRMTRSAMIEALSSDYIEAARAKGLPERTILVKHALRNALIPVVTVTSLQIGFLLVGSVLVEATLGLGGLGSLITDAIQNRDYPVIQASVLLLAVALSLLNLLTDLLYAVIDPRIRYG
;
A
#
# COMPACT_ATOMS: atom_id res chain seq x y z
N MET A 1 -2.42 18.12 -6.03
CA MET A 1 -1.30 17.56 -5.24
C MET A 1 -0.78 18.53 -4.17
N VAL A 2 -0.23 19.71 -4.52
CA VAL A 2 0.40 20.63 -3.54
C VAL A 2 -0.50 20.97 -2.34
N PRO A 3 -1.78 21.36 -2.50
CA PRO A 3 -2.63 21.67 -1.33
C PRO A 3 -2.82 20.48 -0.39
N VAL A 4 -2.94 19.25 -0.93
CA VAL A 4 -3.09 18.03 -0.14
C VAL A 4 -1.84 17.74 0.67
N LEU A 5 -0.66 17.86 0.06
CA LEU A 5 0.62 17.65 0.75
C LEU A 5 0.85 18.69 1.85
N LEU A 6 0.53 19.96 1.59
CA LEU A 6 0.59 21.02 2.60
C LEU A 6 -0.38 20.75 3.75
N PHE A 7 -1.60 20.32 3.46
CA PHE A 7 -2.57 19.97 4.49
C PHE A 7 -2.11 18.79 5.34
N VAL A 8 -1.66 17.70 4.69
CA VAL A 8 -1.15 16.51 5.40
C VAL A 8 0.07 16.86 6.25
N SER A 9 1.03 17.63 5.72
CA SER A 9 2.22 18.05 6.47
C SER A 9 1.84 18.90 7.70
N PHE A 10 0.88 19.82 7.55
CA PHE A 10 0.39 20.65 8.64
C PHE A 10 -0.33 19.82 9.72
N VAL A 11 -1.22 18.91 9.31
CA VAL A 11 -1.92 18.01 10.22
C VAL A 11 -0.95 17.10 10.96
N THR A 12 0.00 16.49 10.26
CA THR A 12 1.00 15.59 10.85
C THR A 12 1.88 16.31 11.85
N PHE A 13 2.33 17.52 11.51
CA PHE A 13 3.11 18.37 12.40
C PHE A 13 2.29 18.76 13.66
N GLY A 14 1.01 19.10 13.48
CA GLY A 14 0.10 19.46 14.58
C GLY A 14 -0.20 18.28 15.50
N LEU A 15 -0.50 17.11 14.94
CA LEU A 15 -0.80 15.89 15.71
C LEU A 15 0.35 15.47 16.62
N VAL A 16 1.59 15.58 16.15
CA VAL A 16 2.77 15.30 16.97
C VAL A 16 2.86 16.22 18.20
N ARG A 17 2.44 17.46 18.06
CA ARG A 17 2.44 18.43 19.18
C ARG A 17 1.28 18.28 20.14
N LEU A 18 0.17 17.76 19.65
CA LEU A 18 -1.00 17.44 20.49
C LEU A 18 -0.81 16.09 21.22
N ALA A 19 0.17 15.29 20.81
CA ALA A 19 0.47 14.02 21.47
C ALA A 19 0.94 14.26 22.90
N PRO A 20 0.41 13.53 23.90
CA PRO A 20 0.78 13.73 25.30
C PRO A 20 2.23 13.30 25.55
N GLY A 21 3.04 14.19 26.14
CA GLY A 21 4.43 13.96 26.51
C GLY A 21 5.40 14.96 25.87
N ASP A 22 6.38 15.42 26.64
CA ASP A 22 7.47 16.26 26.14
C ASP A 22 8.48 15.38 25.40
N PRO A 23 8.78 15.60 24.09
CA PRO A 23 9.78 14.84 23.33
C PRO A 23 11.13 14.72 24.05
N VAL A 24 11.53 15.75 24.78
CA VAL A 24 12.78 15.77 25.55
C VAL A 24 12.74 14.75 26.69
N THR A 25 11.62 14.63 27.40
CA THR A 25 11.49 13.63 28.49
C THR A 25 11.48 12.20 27.94
N ILE A 26 10.99 11.98 26.74
CA ILE A 26 10.99 10.67 26.05
C ILE A 26 12.42 10.27 25.68
N VAL A 27 13.16 11.17 25.03
CA VAL A 27 14.58 10.93 24.67
C VAL A 27 15.45 10.63 25.88
N LEU A 28 15.13 11.27 26.99
CA LEU A 28 15.85 11.10 28.27
C LEU A 28 15.40 9.87 29.06
N GLY A 29 14.43 9.09 28.54
CA GLY A 29 13.93 7.89 29.22
C GLY A 29 13.34 8.15 30.60
N GLY A 30 12.72 9.33 30.80
CA GLY A 30 12.14 9.75 32.09
C GLY A 30 13.16 10.15 33.15
N ARG A 31 14.44 10.21 32.80
CA ARG A 31 15.50 10.65 33.72
C ARG A 31 15.36 12.16 33.97
N ARG A 32 15.47 12.56 35.23
CA ARG A 32 15.60 13.98 35.59
C ARG A 32 16.97 14.47 35.13
N VAL A 33 16.96 15.43 34.21
CA VAL A 33 18.19 16.12 33.76
C VAL A 33 18.16 17.56 34.23
N ASP A 34 19.34 18.15 34.28
CA ASP A 34 19.50 19.57 34.48
C ASP A 34 18.66 20.37 33.45
N PRO A 35 17.92 21.41 33.92
CA PRO A 35 17.13 22.28 33.03
C PRO A 35 17.90 22.81 31.83
N ALA A 36 19.18 23.14 31.97
CA ALA A 36 20.03 23.62 30.90
C ALA A 36 20.22 22.57 29.79
N THR A 37 20.35 21.31 30.13
CA THR A 37 20.45 20.18 29.19
C THR A 37 19.11 19.95 28.46
N ALA A 38 17.98 20.05 29.18
CA ALA A 38 16.66 19.92 28.60
C ALA A 38 16.38 21.06 27.61
N ASP A 39 16.76 22.29 27.91
CA ASP A 39 16.58 23.46 27.03
C ASP A 39 17.49 23.39 25.80
N ALA A 40 18.71 22.89 25.94
CA ALA A 40 19.61 22.63 24.82
C ALA A 40 19.03 21.59 23.85
N LEU A 41 18.44 20.51 24.37
CA LEU A 41 17.74 19.51 23.57
C LEU A 41 16.48 20.06 22.89
N ARG A 42 15.71 20.93 23.57
CA ARG A 42 14.57 21.61 22.95
C ARG A 42 15.00 22.49 21.79
N GLN A 43 16.12 23.20 21.92
CA GLN A 43 16.68 23.99 20.82
C GLN A 43 17.16 23.10 19.68
N GLN A 44 17.88 22.03 19.97
CA GLN A 44 18.37 21.07 18.98
C GLN A 44 17.21 20.43 18.17
N PHE A 45 16.11 20.09 18.83
CA PHE A 45 14.93 19.50 18.19
C PHE A 45 14.00 20.53 17.56
N GLY A 46 14.35 21.83 17.61
CA GLY A 46 13.54 22.91 17.03
C GLY A 46 12.17 23.05 17.71
N LEU A 47 12.10 22.76 19.03
CA LEU A 47 10.88 22.82 19.81
C LEU A 47 10.69 24.19 20.50
N VAL A 48 11.56 25.15 20.24
CA VAL A 48 11.54 26.48 20.84
C VAL A 48 10.90 27.49 19.89
N GLY A 49 10.00 28.33 20.42
CA GLY A 49 9.35 29.38 19.67
C GLY A 49 7.88 29.10 19.29
N ASP A 50 7.34 29.95 18.44
CA ASP A 50 5.95 29.84 17.97
C ASP A 50 5.75 28.60 17.07
N PRO A 51 4.65 27.85 17.27
CA PRO A 51 4.37 26.62 16.48
C PRO A 51 4.35 26.83 14.96
N PHE A 52 3.86 27.97 14.49
CA PHE A 52 3.81 28.25 13.06
C PHE A 52 5.22 28.45 12.48
N THR A 53 6.06 29.22 13.18
CA THR A 53 7.48 29.41 12.77
C THR A 53 8.22 28.08 12.73
N GLN A 54 7.97 27.20 13.71
CA GLN A 54 8.57 25.85 13.75
C GLN A 54 8.08 24.99 12.59
N TYR A 55 6.79 25.05 12.21
CA TYR A 55 6.24 24.34 11.08
C TYR A 55 6.91 24.79 9.77
N VAL A 56 7.03 26.10 9.56
CA VAL A 56 7.66 26.66 8.35
C VAL A 56 9.15 26.26 8.27
N ALA A 57 9.87 26.32 9.39
CA ALA A 57 11.27 25.89 9.46
C ALA A 57 11.43 24.39 9.19
N TRP A 58 10.56 23.54 9.77
CA TRP A 58 10.54 22.10 9.52
C TRP A 58 10.21 21.78 8.07
N LEU A 59 9.18 22.40 7.50
CA LEU A 59 8.81 22.20 6.11
C LEU A 59 9.93 22.65 5.16
N GLY A 60 10.59 23.77 5.46
CA GLY A 60 11.73 24.27 4.67
C GLY A 60 12.90 23.29 4.67
N ARG A 61 13.23 22.64 5.80
CA ARG A 61 14.23 21.58 5.88
C ARG A 61 13.79 20.32 5.12
N ALA A 62 12.56 19.90 5.32
CA ALA A 62 12.00 18.73 4.65
C ALA A 62 12.05 18.87 3.11
N LEU A 63 11.78 20.05 2.56
CA LEU A 63 11.90 20.34 1.13
C LEU A 63 13.35 20.30 0.61
N GLN A 64 14.35 20.42 1.50
CA GLN A 64 15.77 20.28 1.18
C GLN A 64 16.28 18.85 1.39
N GLY A 65 15.40 17.92 1.81
CA GLY A 65 15.76 16.53 2.09
C GLY A 65 16.23 16.28 3.53
N ASP A 66 16.25 17.30 4.39
CA ASP A 66 16.54 17.15 5.80
C ASP A 66 15.23 16.84 6.57
N LEU A 67 15.02 15.56 6.87
CA LEU A 67 13.87 15.06 7.64
C LEU A 67 14.16 15.00 9.14
N GLY A 68 15.35 15.39 9.57
CA GLY A 68 15.83 15.35 10.95
C GLY A 68 16.35 13.98 11.36
N ASP A 69 16.72 13.86 12.63
CA ASP A 69 17.25 12.64 13.24
C ASP A 69 16.20 11.93 14.08
N SER A 70 16.20 10.60 14.02
CA SER A 70 15.42 9.74 14.91
C SER A 70 15.82 9.99 16.37
N TYR A 71 14.87 10.27 17.23
CA TYR A 71 15.13 10.49 18.66
C TYR A 71 15.62 9.22 19.36
N ARG A 72 15.17 8.05 18.89
CA ARG A 72 15.53 6.75 19.45
C ARG A 72 16.80 6.19 18.87
N LEU A 73 16.88 6.13 17.53
CA LEU A 73 17.99 5.47 16.82
C LEU A 73 19.18 6.39 16.64
N ARG A 74 19.01 7.71 16.80
CA ARG A 74 20.05 8.74 16.60
C ARG A 74 20.72 8.64 15.23
N GLN A 75 19.92 8.36 14.22
CA GLN A 75 20.31 8.23 12.82
C GLN A 75 19.43 9.14 11.97
N ASP A 76 19.97 9.57 10.84
CA ASP A 76 19.22 10.34 9.84
C ASP A 76 17.95 9.59 9.41
N VAL A 77 16.81 10.28 9.47
CA VAL A 77 15.50 9.71 9.15
C VAL A 77 15.39 9.35 7.67
N LEU A 78 15.98 10.15 6.77
CA LEU A 78 15.97 9.85 5.34
C LEU A 78 16.72 8.55 5.04
N GLY A 79 17.87 8.31 5.68
CA GLY A 79 18.62 7.07 5.58
C GLY A 79 17.81 5.88 6.10
N LEU A 80 17.18 6.00 7.28
CA LEU A 80 16.32 4.95 7.85
C LEU A 80 15.17 4.57 6.92
N ILE A 81 14.54 5.55 6.29
CA ILE A 81 13.47 5.33 5.31
C ILE A 81 14.04 4.67 4.06
N GLY A 82 15.18 5.14 3.55
CA GLY A 82 15.85 4.61 2.36
C GLY A 82 16.19 3.13 2.49
N ASP A 83 16.64 2.69 3.66
CA ASP A 83 16.98 1.28 3.94
C ASP A 83 15.73 0.37 3.99
N ARG A 84 14.57 0.90 4.38
CA ARG A 84 13.34 0.13 4.59
C ARG A 84 12.39 0.14 3.39
N LEU A 85 12.41 1.21 2.61
CA LEU A 85 11.51 1.42 1.46
C LEU A 85 11.60 0.31 0.40
N PRO A 86 12.79 -0.21 0.01
CA PRO A 86 12.88 -1.25 -1.01
C PRO A 86 12.07 -2.50 -0.67
N LEU A 87 12.07 -2.94 0.59
CA LEU A 87 11.31 -4.11 1.03
C LEU A 87 9.79 -3.88 0.90
N THR A 88 9.30 -2.73 1.33
CA THR A 88 7.90 -2.34 1.18
C THR A 88 7.47 -2.29 -0.28
N LEU A 89 8.31 -1.72 -1.16
CA LEU A 89 8.02 -1.68 -2.60
C LEU A 89 8.00 -3.08 -3.22
N GLN A 90 8.88 -3.98 -2.82
CA GLN A 90 8.88 -5.38 -3.27
C GLN A 90 7.61 -6.11 -2.80
N LEU A 91 7.20 -5.93 -1.53
CA LEU A 91 5.98 -6.48 -0.98
C LEU A 91 4.75 -6.04 -1.78
N ILE A 92 4.60 -4.74 -2.01
CA ILE A 92 3.47 -4.18 -2.76
C ILE A 92 3.52 -4.62 -4.22
N GLY A 93 4.70 -4.57 -4.85
CA GLY A 93 4.88 -5.00 -6.24
C GLY A 93 4.50 -6.47 -6.44
N LEU A 94 4.94 -7.35 -5.55
CA LEU A 94 4.58 -8.77 -5.60
C LEU A 94 3.07 -8.98 -5.33
N ALA A 95 2.47 -8.23 -4.41
CA ALA A 95 1.03 -8.28 -4.16
C ALA A 95 0.21 -7.86 -5.39
N ILE A 96 0.62 -6.81 -6.10
CA ILE A 96 -0.02 -6.37 -7.35
C ILE A 96 0.12 -7.44 -8.43
N LEU A 97 1.30 -8.02 -8.60
CA LEU A 97 1.53 -9.09 -9.59
C LEU A 97 0.63 -10.31 -9.31
N ILE A 98 0.56 -10.74 -8.05
CA ILE A 98 -0.32 -11.84 -7.62
C ILE A 98 -1.78 -11.47 -7.87
N ALA A 99 -2.18 -10.25 -7.49
CA ALA A 99 -3.56 -9.79 -7.67
C ALA A 99 -3.98 -9.84 -9.14
N ILE A 100 -3.19 -9.29 -10.05
CA ILE A 100 -3.48 -9.28 -11.48
C ILE A 100 -3.48 -10.70 -12.06
N ALA A 101 -2.46 -11.51 -11.71
CA ALA A 101 -2.29 -12.87 -12.22
C ALA A 101 -3.45 -13.80 -11.81
N VAL A 102 -4.07 -13.56 -10.67
CA VAL A 102 -5.19 -14.38 -10.16
C VAL A 102 -6.54 -13.77 -10.52
N ALA A 103 -6.73 -12.47 -10.31
CA ALA A 103 -8.04 -11.82 -10.45
C ALA A 103 -8.56 -11.80 -11.88
N ILE A 104 -7.69 -11.48 -12.87
CA ILE A 104 -8.12 -11.38 -14.26
C ILE A 104 -8.55 -12.76 -14.80
N PRO A 105 -7.74 -13.84 -14.72
CA PRO A 105 -8.20 -15.15 -15.17
C PRO A 105 -9.45 -15.64 -14.42
N LEU A 106 -9.53 -15.42 -13.12
CA LEU A 106 -10.68 -15.80 -12.31
C LEU A 106 -11.96 -15.09 -12.79
N GLY A 107 -11.91 -13.77 -13.00
CA GLY A 107 -13.03 -13.00 -13.50
C GLY A 107 -13.47 -13.41 -14.92
N VAL A 108 -12.52 -13.70 -15.81
CA VAL A 108 -12.81 -14.22 -17.17
C VAL A 108 -13.51 -15.58 -17.10
N ILE A 109 -13.00 -16.52 -16.26
CA ILE A 109 -13.59 -17.86 -16.11
C ILE A 109 -15.00 -17.76 -15.52
N GLN A 110 -15.21 -16.92 -14.51
CA GLN A 110 -16.53 -16.68 -13.91
C GLN A 110 -17.52 -16.08 -14.91
N ALA A 111 -17.10 -15.13 -15.74
CA ALA A 111 -17.94 -14.53 -16.78
C ALA A 111 -18.30 -15.54 -17.87
N HIS A 112 -17.34 -16.33 -18.34
CA HIS A 112 -17.56 -17.35 -19.37
C HIS A 112 -18.47 -18.47 -18.86
N ARG A 113 -18.37 -18.84 -17.57
CA ARG A 113 -19.19 -19.85 -16.91
C ARG A 113 -20.23 -19.23 -15.99
N ARG A 114 -20.87 -18.16 -16.45
CA ARG A 114 -21.91 -17.44 -15.68
C ARG A 114 -23.00 -18.38 -15.15
N ASN A 115 -23.42 -18.16 -13.91
CA ASN A 115 -24.44 -18.94 -13.21
C ASN A 115 -24.05 -20.43 -12.96
N SER A 116 -22.76 -20.76 -13.08
CA SER A 116 -22.23 -22.08 -12.73
C SER A 116 -21.75 -22.12 -11.27
N LEU A 117 -21.46 -23.34 -10.77
CA LEU A 117 -20.85 -23.51 -9.44
C LEU A 117 -19.50 -22.75 -9.31
N ILE A 118 -18.71 -22.69 -10.39
CA ILE A 118 -17.43 -21.94 -10.39
C ILE A 118 -17.68 -20.45 -10.19
N ASP A 119 -18.72 -19.91 -10.79
CA ASP A 119 -19.11 -18.52 -10.64
C ASP A 119 -19.57 -18.22 -9.19
N TYR A 120 -20.41 -19.08 -8.62
CA TYR A 120 -20.88 -18.90 -7.24
C TYR A 120 -19.76 -19.05 -6.23
N VAL A 121 -18.93 -20.08 -6.34
CA VAL A 121 -17.80 -20.32 -5.41
C VAL A 121 -16.77 -19.18 -5.53
N GLY A 122 -16.41 -18.77 -6.74
CA GLY A 122 -15.49 -17.66 -6.93
C GLY A 122 -16.03 -16.33 -6.37
N SER A 123 -17.33 -16.07 -6.53
CA SER A 123 -17.98 -14.89 -5.96
C SER A 123 -18.03 -14.94 -4.42
N LEU A 124 -18.25 -16.13 -3.84
CA LEU A 124 -18.22 -16.32 -2.38
C LEU A 124 -16.81 -16.10 -1.84
N LEU A 125 -15.78 -16.68 -2.48
CA LEU A 125 -14.38 -16.48 -2.08
C LEU A 125 -13.96 -15.01 -2.19
N ALA A 126 -14.41 -14.31 -3.25
CA ALA A 126 -14.19 -12.88 -3.39
C ALA A 126 -14.85 -12.09 -2.25
N LEU A 127 -16.08 -12.45 -1.85
CA LEU A 127 -16.76 -11.81 -0.72
C LEU A 127 -16.01 -12.02 0.60
N ILE A 128 -15.55 -13.25 0.87
CA ILE A 128 -14.73 -13.56 2.04
C ILE A 128 -13.44 -12.76 2.04
N GLY A 129 -12.72 -12.73 0.90
CA GLY A 129 -11.47 -11.98 0.77
C GLY A 129 -11.64 -10.47 0.98
N LEU A 130 -12.76 -9.89 0.53
CA LEU A 130 -13.06 -8.48 0.71
C LEU A 130 -13.45 -8.14 2.16
N SER A 131 -14.13 -9.05 2.84
CA SER A 131 -14.62 -8.84 4.22
C SER A 131 -13.56 -9.14 5.28
N SER A 132 -12.49 -9.83 4.92
CA SER A 132 -11.45 -10.24 5.87
C SER A 132 -10.42 -9.13 6.09
N PRO A 133 -10.14 -8.74 7.34
CA PRO A 133 -9.04 -7.80 7.62
C PRO A 133 -7.69 -8.38 7.16
N VAL A 134 -6.86 -7.56 6.54
CA VAL A 134 -5.58 -8.00 5.95
C VAL A 134 -4.63 -8.64 6.97
N TYR A 135 -4.55 -8.11 8.19
CA TYR A 135 -3.73 -8.69 9.26
C TYR A 135 -4.25 -10.06 9.71
N PHE A 136 -5.58 -10.24 9.73
CA PHE A 136 -6.19 -11.54 10.07
C PHE A 136 -5.84 -12.60 9.01
N THR A 137 -5.95 -12.27 7.73
CA THR A 137 -5.58 -13.18 6.65
C THR A 137 -4.08 -13.50 6.66
N ALA A 138 -3.23 -12.54 7.03
CA ALA A 138 -1.80 -12.76 7.22
C ALA A 138 -1.52 -13.77 8.34
N ILE A 139 -2.15 -13.59 9.52
CA ILE A 139 -1.99 -14.50 10.67
C ILE A 139 -2.51 -15.91 10.34
N VAL A 140 -3.69 -16.02 9.73
CA VAL A 140 -4.25 -17.32 9.30
C VAL A 140 -3.32 -17.98 8.26
N GLY A 141 -2.77 -17.18 7.32
CA GLY A 141 -1.78 -17.67 6.35
C GLY A 141 -0.54 -18.23 7.03
N VAL A 142 0.02 -17.53 8.03
CA VAL A 142 1.15 -18.04 8.84
C VAL A 142 0.77 -19.36 9.52
N LEU A 143 -0.38 -19.39 10.19
CA LEU A 143 -0.82 -20.60 10.90
C LEU A 143 -0.90 -21.80 9.96
N VAL A 144 -1.50 -21.63 8.79
CA VAL A 144 -1.71 -22.73 7.83
C VAL A 144 -0.40 -23.08 7.11
N PHE A 145 0.25 -22.10 6.46
CA PHE A 145 1.34 -22.39 5.53
C PHE A 145 2.71 -22.46 6.18
N ALA A 146 2.92 -21.76 7.30
CA ALA A 146 4.19 -21.80 8.00
C ALA A 146 4.19 -22.81 9.16
N VAL A 147 3.13 -22.80 10.01
CA VAL A 147 3.11 -23.66 11.22
C VAL A 147 2.62 -25.05 10.90
N TRP A 148 1.46 -25.22 10.23
CA TRP A 148 0.90 -26.57 9.98
C TRP A 148 1.56 -27.30 8.83
N LEU A 149 1.82 -26.60 7.71
CA LEU A 149 2.36 -27.22 6.50
C LEU A 149 3.90 -27.11 6.39
N GLY A 150 4.52 -26.14 7.08
CA GLY A 150 5.97 -25.94 7.02
C GLY A 150 6.48 -25.51 5.63
N TRP A 151 5.62 -24.94 4.76
CA TRP A 151 5.98 -24.64 3.37
C TRP A 151 6.70 -23.30 3.24
N LEU A 152 6.29 -22.31 4.04
CA LEU A 152 6.75 -20.93 3.97
C LEU A 152 7.26 -20.46 5.33
N PRO A 153 8.18 -19.50 5.36
CA PRO A 153 8.63 -18.90 6.61
C PRO A 153 7.51 -18.08 7.27
N ALA A 154 7.54 -18.00 8.61
CA ALA A 154 6.50 -17.35 9.40
C ALA A 154 6.71 -15.82 9.53
N PHE A 155 7.96 -15.38 9.76
CA PHE A 155 8.30 -13.99 10.12
C PHE A 155 9.62 -13.57 9.49
N GLY A 156 9.84 -12.24 9.43
CA GLY A 156 11.07 -11.64 8.94
C GLY A 156 11.14 -11.50 7.44
N ALA A 157 12.21 -10.86 6.97
CA ALA A 157 12.39 -10.54 5.55
C ALA A 157 13.25 -11.55 4.77
N GLY A 158 13.94 -12.46 5.46
CA GLY A 158 14.91 -13.38 4.85
C GLY A 158 16.24 -12.71 4.48
N GLU A 159 17.22 -13.53 4.08
CA GLU A 159 18.55 -13.09 3.66
C GLU A 159 18.85 -13.47 2.21
N GLY A 160 19.14 -12.46 1.40
CA GLY A 160 19.37 -12.67 -0.04
C GLY A 160 18.08 -12.83 -0.84
N LEU A 161 18.19 -12.71 -2.17
CA LEU A 161 17.04 -12.54 -3.07
C LEU A 161 16.03 -13.69 -3.02
N LEU A 162 16.49 -14.94 -3.07
CA LEU A 162 15.59 -16.09 -3.11
C LEU A 162 14.87 -16.33 -1.78
N ASP A 163 15.60 -16.18 -0.67
CA ASP A 163 14.99 -16.34 0.65
C ASP A 163 14.04 -15.20 0.96
N GLN A 164 14.40 -13.99 0.60
CA GLN A 164 13.51 -12.81 0.69
C GLN A 164 12.22 -13.01 -0.10
N LEU A 165 12.29 -13.52 -1.32
CA LEU A 165 11.09 -13.83 -2.10
C LEU A 165 10.19 -14.86 -1.39
N ARG A 166 10.77 -15.90 -0.78
CA ARG A 166 10.00 -16.89 0.00
C ARG A 166 9.30 -16.25 1.20
N HIS A 167 9.97 -15.33 1.90
CA HIS A 167 9.39 -14.60 3.03
C HIS A 167 8.28 -13.64 2.59
N LEU A 168 8.37 -13.09 1.38
CA LEU A 168 7.38 -12.14 0.85
C LEU A 168 6.14 -12.80 0.23
N ILE A 169 6.16 -14.10 -0.12
CA ILE A 169 5.00 -14.76 -0.74
C ILE A 169 3.76 -14.65 0.13
N LEU A 170 3.83 -15.08 1.37
CA LEU A 170 2.69 -15.13 2.28
C LEU A 170 2.15 -13.73 2.61
N PRO A 171 2.99 -12.74 3.00
CA PRO A 171 2.55 -11.36 3.17
C PRO A 171 1.91 -10.77 1.92
N SER A 172 2.50 -11.01 0.75
CA SER A 172 1.97 -10.49 -0.52
C SER A 172 0.64 -11.11 -0.90
N VAL A 173 0.44 -12.42 -0.66
CA VAL A 173 -0.85 -13.08 -0.88
C VAL A 173 -1.91 -12.50 0.06
N ALA A 174 -1.60 -12.35 1.35
CA ALA A 174 -2.53 -11.76 2.31
C ALA A 174 -2.93 -10.33 1.91
N LEU A 175 -1.96 -9.53 1.49
CA LEU A 175 -2.16 -8.16 1.02
C LEU A 175 -2.98 -8.13 -0.28
N ALA A 176 -2.77 -9.07 -1.19
CA ALA A 176 -3.43 -9.14 -2.49
C ALA A 176 -4.90 -9.56 -2.42
N LEU A 177 -5.35 -10.30 -1.39
CA LEU A 177 -6.68 -10.92 -1.35
C LEU A 177 -7.83 -9.93 -1.58
N GLY A 178 -7.81 -8.78 -0.92
CA GLY A 178 -8.83 -7.74 -1.12
C GLY A 178 -8.84 -7.21 -2.56
N THR A 179 -7.67 -6.99 -3.12
CA THR A 179 -7.50 -6.54 -4.51
C THR A 179 -7.94 -7.62 -5.49
N ILE A 180 -7.60 -8.90 -5.26
CA ILE A 180 -8.07 -10.03 -6.05
C ILE A 180 -9.60 -10.06 -6.07
N ALA A 181 -10.22 -9.93 -4.91
CA ALA A 181 -11.67 -9.97 -4.75
C ALA A 181 -12.37 -8.88 -5.56
N LEU A 182 -11.92 -7.63 -5.44
CA LEU A 182 -12.54 -6.51 -6.15
C LEU A 182 -12.26 -6.55 -7.65
N THR A 183 -11.01 -6.81 -8.03
CA THR A 183 -10.58 -6.86 -9.43
C THR A 183 -11.23 -8.02 -10.18
N SER A 184 -11.39 -9.22 -9.57
CA SER A 184 -12.07 -10.34 -10.20
C SER A 184 -13.56 -10.06 -10.43
N ARG A 185 -14.25 -9.45 -9.46
CA ARG A 185 -15.64 -9.02 -9.61
C ARG A 185 -15.82 -8.02 -10.75
N MET A 186 -14.91 -7.03 -10.82
CA MET A 186 -14.94 -6.02 -11.87
C MET A 186 -14.67 -6.66 -13.24
N THR A 187 -13.65 -7.53 -13.32
CA THR A 187 -13.33 -8.28 -14.53
C THR A 187 -14.54 -9.12 -14.98
N ARG A 188 -15.17 -9.84 -14.04
CA ARG A 188 -16.39 -10.63 -14.34
C ARG A 188 -17.50 -9.75 -14.91
N SER A 189 -17.82 -8.63 -14.28
CA SER A 189 -18.89 -7.74 -14.73
C SER A 189 -18.61 -7.14 -16.10
N ALA A 190 -17.41 -6.62 -16.32
CA ALA A 190 -16.99 -6.05 -17.60
C ALA A 190 -16.92 -7.09 -18.72
N MET A 191 -16.50 -8.32 -18.41
CA MET A 191 -16.52 -9.43 -19.36
C MET A 191 -17.93 -9.84 -19.77
N ILE A 192 -18.87 -9.91 -18.81
CA ILE A 192 -20.28 -10.23 -19.11
C ILE A 192 -20.86 -9.18 -20.05
N GLU A 193 -20.63 -7.90 -19.79
CA GLU A 193 -21.07 -6.80 -20.64
C GLU A 193 -20.44 -6.89 -22.04
N ALA A 194 -19.13 -7.08 -22.11
CA ALA A 194 -18.43 -7.24 -23.39
C ALA A 194 -18.94 -8.43 -24.18
N LEU A 195 -19.17 -9.59 -23.55
CA LEU A 195 -19.63 -10.81 -24.21
C LEU A 195 -21.09 -10.72 -24.73
N SER A 196 -21.89 -9.80 -24.21
CA SER A 196 -23.26 -9.55 -24.63
C SER A 196 -23.39 -8.51 -25.74
N SER A 197 -22.30 -7.98 -26.28
CA SER A 197 -22.31 -6.93 -27.30
C SER A 197 -22.39 -7.48 -28.72
N ASP A 198 -22.96 -6.68 -29.63
CA ASP A 198 -23.20 -7.03 -31.03
C ASP A 198 -21.91 -7.41 -31.79
N TYR A 199 -20.78 -6.76 -31.47
CA TYR A 199 -19.51 -7.09 -32.14
C TYR A 199 -18.99 -8.49 -31.79
N ILE A 200 -19.32 -9.02 -30.61
CA ILE A 200 -19.02 -10.39 -30.22
C ILE A 200 -19.92 -11.38 -30.95
N GLU A 201 -21.22 -11.04 -31.11
CA GLU A 201 -22.13 -11.85 -31.90
C GLU A 201 -21.68 -11.95 -33.36
N ALA A 202 -21.29 -10.81 -33.96
CA ALA A 202 -20.71 -10.78 -35.28
C ALA A 202 -19.39 -11.60 -35.38
N ALA A 203 -18.57 -11.60 -34.35
CA ALA A 203 -17.34 -12.42 -34.32
C ALA A 203 -17.65 -13.92 -34.28
N ARG A 204 -18.67 -14.35 -33.51
CA ARG A 204 -19.16 -15.73 -33.51
C ARG A 204 -19.76 -16.14 -34.84
N ALA A 205 -20.55 -15.27 -35.48
CA ALA A 205 -21.11 -15.51 -36.81
C ALA A 205 -20.01 -15.71 -37.88
N LYS A 206 -18.86 -15.08 -37.73
CA LYS A 206 -17.66 -15.27 -38.57
C LYS A 206 -16.88 -16.56 -38.27
N GLY A 207 -17.32 -17.39 -37.33
CA GLY A 207 -16.69 -18.65 -36.97
C GLY A 207 -15.40 -18.54 -36.17
N LEU A 208 -15.16 -17.42 -35.48
CA LEU A 208 -13.97 -17.28 -34.62
C LEU A 208 -14.04 -18.23 -33.42
N PRO A 209 -12.92 -18.86 -33.04
CA PRO A 209 -12.89 -19.76 -31.90
C PRO A 209 -13.13 -18.99 -30.59
N GLU A 210 -13.86 -19.58 -29.65
CA GLU A 210 -14.30 -18.94 -28.39
C GLU A 210 -13.11 -18.39 -27.59
N ARG A 211 -11.96 -19.07 -27.57
CA ARG A 211 -10.73 -18.57 -26.94
C ARG A 211 -10.27 -17.23 -27.51
N THR A 212 -10.37 -17.05 -28.84
CA THR A 212 -10.01 -15.79 -29.51
C THR A 212 -11.01 -14.69 -29.14
N ILE A 213 -12.29 -15.03 -29.08
CA ILE A 213 -13.36 -14.12 -28.68
C ILE A 213 -13.10 -13.63 -27.22
N LEU A 214 -12.86 -14.57 -26.31
CA LEU A 214 -12.64 -14.24 -24.89
C LEU A 214 -11.39 -13.36 -24.68
N VAL A 215 -10.23 -13.78 -25.21
CA VAL A 215 -8.95 -13.14 -24.88
C VAL A 215 -8.70 -11.91 -25.76
N LYS A 216 -8.97 -11.98 -27.05
CA LYS A 216 -8.59 -10.92 -28.00
C LYS A 216 -9.67 -9.85 -28.17
N HIS A 217 -10.95 -10.23 -28.08
CA HIS A 217 -12.05 -9.31 -28.32
C HIS A 217 -12.72 -8.83 -27.03
N ALA A 218 -13.19 -9.73 -26.18
CA ALA A 218 -13.91 -9.35 -24.97
C ALA A 218 -12.98 -8.79 -23.88
N LEU A 219 -11.89 -9.52 -23.53
CA LEU A 219 -10.98 -9.11 -22.46
C LEU A 219 -10.32 -7.75 -22.74
N ARG A 220 -9.93 -7.49 -23.99
CA ARG A 220 -9.31 -6.21 -24.36
C ARG A 220 -10.18 -5.02 -23.99
N ASN A 221 -11.49 -5.12 -24.23
CA ASN A 221 -12.43 -4.05 -23.90
C ASN A 221 -12.77 -4.04 -22.39
N ALA A 222 -12.89 -5.22 -21.77
CA ALA A 222 -13.14 -5.37 -20.36
C ALA A 222 -11.99 -4.87 -19.48
N LEU A 223 -10.74 -4.83 -19.99
CA LEU A 223 -9.59 -4.35 -19.23
C LEU A 223 -9.64 -2.85 -18.91
N ILE A 224 -10.35 -2.04 -19.69
CA ILE A 224 -10.43 -0.58 -19.45
C ILE A 224 -10.95 -0.30 -18.02
N PRO A 225 -12.18 -0.71 -17.63
CA PRO A 225 -12.66 -0.49 -16.27
C PRO A 225 -11.89 -1.29 -15.22
N VAL A 226 -11.30 -2.43 -15.58
CA VAL A 226 -10.49 -3.25 -14.66
C VAL A 226 -9.21 -2.54 -14.25
N VAL A 227 -8.46 -1.97 -15.20
CA VAL A 227 -7.25 -1.19 -14.92
C VAL A 227 -7.59 -0.01 -14.02
N THR A 228 -8.71 0.68 -14.30
CA THR A 228 -9.24 1.76 -13.48
C THR A 228 -9.37 1.36 -12.01
N VAL A 229 -10.14 0.32 -11.73
CA VAL A 229 -10.39 -0.14 -10.37
C VAL A 229 -9.10 -0.65 -9.70
N THR A 230 -8.28 -1.39 -10.45
CA THR A 230 -7.01 -1.93 -9.92
C THR A 230 -6.04 -0.82 -9.54
N SER A 231 -5.96 0.24 -10.34
CA SER A 231 -5.08 1.40 -10.03
C SER A 231 -5.49 2.09 -8.73
N LEU A 232 -6.79 2.26 -8.47
CA LEU A 232 -7.29 2.81 -7.21
C LEU A 232 -6.93 1.92 -6.00
N GLN A 233 -6.85 0.60 -6.21
CA GLN A 233 -6.49 -0.35 -5.15
C GLN A 233 -5.03 -0.27 -4.71
N ILE A 234 -4.13 0.27 -5.53
CA ILE A 234 -2.71 0.41 -5.18
C ILE A 234 -2.54 1.28 -3.93
N GLY A 235 -3.33 2.34 -3.79
CA GLY A 235 -3.34 3.17 -2.58
C GLY A 235 -3.72 2.39 -1.31
N PHE A 236 -4.72 1.49 -1.41
CA PHE A 236 -5.10 0.63 -0.29
C PHE A 236 -4.03 -0.41 0.04
N LEU A 237 -3.29 -0.93 -0.95
CA LEU A 237 -2.17 -1.84 -0.73
C LEU A 237 -1.05 -1.15 0.08
N LEU A 238 -0.79 0.13 -0.18
CA LEU A 238 0.23 0.90 0.54
C LEU A 238 -0.14 1.07 2.03
N VAL A 239 -1.41 1.34 2.34
CA VAL A 239 -1.89 1.41 3.73
C VAL A 239 -1.91 0.01 4.37
N GLY A 240 -2.36 -1.00 3.63
CA GLY A 240 -2.40 -2.40 4.08
C GLY A 240 -1.01 -2.98 4.35
N SER A 241 0.01 -2.56 3.59
CA SER A 241 1.38 -3.04 3.79
C SER A 241 1.92 -2.70 5.18
N VAL A 242 1.57 -1.53 5.74
CA VAL A 242 1.95 -1.15 7.09
C VAL A 242 1.49 -2.18 8.12
N LEU A 243 0.23 -2.61 8.02
CA LEU A 243 -0.34 -3.60 8.94
C LEU A 243 0.29 -4.99 8.76
N VAL A 244 0.50 -5.42 7.52
CA VAL A 244 1.11 -6.72 7.21
C VAL A 244 2.56 -6.77 7.66
N GLU A 245 3.33 -5.73 7.37
CA GLU A 245 4.74 -5.63 7.78
C GLU A 245 4.90 -5.63 9.29
N ALA A 246 4.08 -4.85 10.01
CA ALA A 246 4.08 -4.83 11.48
C ALA A 246 3.68 -6.18 12.08
N THR A 247 2.66 -6.85 11.48
CA THR A 247 2.17 -8.14 11.97
C THR A 247 3.19 -9.26 11.78
N LEU A 248 3.91 -9.26 10.66
CA LEU A 248 4.84 -10.34 10.30
C LEU A 248 6.32 -9.98 10.55
N GLY A 249 6.60 -8.81 11.13
CA GLY A 249 7.95 -8.39 11.48
C GLY A 249 8.91 -8.32 10.29
N LEU A 250 8.44 -7.84 9.12
CA LEU A 250 9.22 -7.82 7.89
C LEU A 250 10.36 -6.81 7.92
N GLY A 251 10.26 -5.78 8.76
CA GLY A 251 11.30 -4.75 8.88
C GLY A 251 11.31 -3.73 7.74
N GLY A 252 10.23 -3.57 7.00
CA GLY A 252 10.06 -2.51 6.00
C GLY A 252 9.60 -1.18 6.61
N LEU A 253 9.11 -0.27 5.77
CA LEU A 253 8.67 1.06 6.15
C LEU A 253 7.47 1.04 7.12
N GLY A 254 6.54 0.10 6.94
CA GLY A 254 5.40 -0.08 7.83
C GLY A 254 5.81 -0.49 9.25
N SER A 255 6.78 -1.39 9.36
CA SER A 255 7.39 -1.75 10.65
C SER A 255 8.07 -0.54 11.30
N LEU A 256 8.82 0.26 10.52
CA LEU A 256 9.47 1.48 11.01
C LEU A 256 8.44 2.48 11.57
N ILE A 257 7.33 2.69 10.88
CA ILE A 257 6.25 3.57 11.32
C ILE A 257 5.63 3.08 12.64
N THR A 258 5.32 1.79 12.71
CA THR A 258 4.71 1.20 13.90
C THR A 258 5.63 1.29 15.11
N ASP A 259 6.91 1.00 14.93
CA ASP A 259 7.93 1.14 15.97
C ASP A 259 8.09 2.59 16.42
N ALA A 260 8.08 3.53 15.46
CA ALA A 260 8.18 4.95 15.76
C ALA A 260 6.97 5.46 16.56
N ILE A 261 5.75 5.01 16.23
CA ILE A 261 4.54 5.34 16.99
C ILE A 261 4.63 4.83 18.43
N GLN A 262 5.01 3.57 18.62
CA GLN A 262 5.13 2.95 19.96
C GLN A 262 6.19 3.64 20.82
N ASN A 263 7.28 4.09 20.20
CA ASN A 263 8.38 4.75 20.87
C ASN A 263 8.31 6.29 20.83
N ARG A 264 7.24 6.85 20.24
CA ARG A 264 7.02 8.30 20.12
C ARG A 264 8.19 9.02 19.42
N ASP A 265 8.76 8.37 18.40
CA ASP A 265 9.82 8.93 17.58
C ASP A 265 9.22 9.86 16.52
N TYR A 266 8.95 11.08 16.93
CA TYR A 266 8.19 12.05 16.15
C TYR A 266 8.82 12.40 14.80
N PRO A 267 10.15 12.61 14.64
CA PRO A 267 10.72 12.86 13.33
C PRO A 267 10.46 11.71 12.34
N VAL A 268 10.60 10.46 12.78
CA VAL A 268 10.32 9.29 11.96
C VAL A 268 8.84 9.22 11.58
N ILE A 269 7.93 9.48 12.53
CA ILE A 269 6.48 9.49 12.26
C ILE A 269 6.14 10.56 11.20
N GLN A 270 6.61 11.80 11.41
CA GLN A 270 6.34 12.92 10.50
C GLN A 270 6.84 12.66 9.10
N ALA A 271 8.10 12.25 8.97
CA ALA A 271 8.73 11.95 7.70
C ALA A 271 8.05 10.80 6.97
N SER A 272 7.73 9.71 7.69
CA SER A 272 7.10 8.53 7.10
C SER A 272 5.67 8.84 6.62
N VAL A 273 4.86 9.56 7.39
CA VAL A 273 3.51 9.97 6.99
C VAL A 273 3.57 10.92 5.78
N LEU A 274 4.51 11.86 5.78
CA LEU A 274 4.70 12.76 4.63
C LEU A 274 5.11 11.97 3.38
N LEU A 275 6.03 11.02 3.50
CA LEU A 275 6.44 10.15 2.40
C LEU A 275 5.28 9.33 1.86
N LEU A 276 4.45 8.73 2.74
CA LEU A 276 3.25 8.01 2.33
C LEU A 276 2.26 8.91 1.59
N ALA A 277 2.06 10.14 2.05
CA ALA A 277 1.21 11.12 1.37
C ALA A 277 1.76 11.51 -0.01
N VAL A 278 3.07 11.69 -0.13
CA VAL A 278 3.75 11.93 -1.42
C VAL A 278 3.58 10.72 -2.34
N ALA A 279 3.82 9.52 -1.84
CA ALA A 279 3.67 8.28 -2.60
C ALA A 279 2.23 8.08 -3.11
N LEU A 280 1.22 8.27 -2.24
CA LEU A 280 -0.19 8.22 -2.62
C LEU A 280 -0.55 9.28 -3.68
N SER A 281 -0.04 10.50 -3.51
CA SER A 281 -0.29 11.58 -4.47
C SER A 281 0.35 11.31 -5.83
N LEU A 282 1.56 10.73 -5.85
CA LEU A 282 2.24 10.30 -7.09
C LEU A 282 1.51 9.13 -7.75
N LEU A 283 1.04 8.15 -6.96
CA LEU A 283 0.25 7.03 -7.48
C LEU A 283 -1.07 7.51 -8.10
N ASN A 284 -1.76 8.45 -7.47
CA ASN A 284 -2.97 9.04 -8.05
C ASN A 284 -2.66 9.77 -9.36
N LEU A 285 -1.58 10.55 -9.39
CA LEU A 285 -1.16 11.24 -10.63
C LEU A 285 -0.82 10.24 -11.75
N LEU A 286 -0.08 9.17 -11.42
CA LEU A 286 0.23 8.10 -12.39
C LEU A 286 -1.05 7.41 -12.88
N THR A 287 -2.01 7.19 -12.01
CA THR A 287 -3.32 6.63 -12.34
C THR A 287 -4.07 7.56 -13.30
N ASP A 288 -4.12 8.86 -13.03
CA ASP A 288 -4.75 9.86 -13.90
C ASP A 288 -4.08 9.92 -15.28
N LEU A 289 -2.75 9.84 -15.33
CA LEU A 289 -2.02 9.77 -16.58
C LEU A 289 -2.29 8.48 -17.36
N LEU A 290 -2.40 7.34 -16.67
CA LEU A 290 -2.79 6.08 -17.31
C LEU A 290 -4.20 6.16 -17.87
N TYR A 291 -5.15 6.82 -17.20
CA TYR A 291 -6.48 7.07 -17.73
C TYR A 291 -6.44 7.87 -19.02
N ALA A 292 -5.67 8.95 -19.07
CA ALA A 292 -5.55 9.77 -20.26
C ALA A 292 -4.98 9.02 -21.48
N VAL A 293 -4.13 8.00 -21.23
CA VAL A 293 -3.56 7.14 -22.28
C VAL A 293 -4.53 6.04 -22.71
N ILE A 294 -5.29 5.44 -21.77
CA ILE A 294 -6.20 4.31 -22.05
C ILE A 294 -7.52 4.80 -22.67
N ASP A 295 -8.05 5.93 -22.21
CA ASP A 295 -9.27 6.53 -22.76
C ASP A 295 -9.00 7.93 -23.32
N PRO A 296 -8.66 8.06 -24.61
CA PRO A 296 -8.40 9.35 -25.25
C PRO A 296 -9.64 10.26 -25.37
N ARG A 297 -10.82 9.79 -24.92
CA ARG A 297 -12.05 10.59 -24.88
C ARG A 297 -12.14 11.50 -23.67
N ILE A 298 -11.33 11.25 -22.64
CA ILE A 298 -11.20 12.12 -21.46
C ILE A 298 -10.31 13.31 -21.86
N ARG A 299 -10.95 14.38 -22.38
CA ARG A 299 -10.27 15.68 -22.52
C ARG A 299 -10.39 16.41 -21.19
N TYR A 300 -9.28 16.77 -20.62
CA TYR A 300 -9.24 17.70 -19.49
C TYR A 300 -9.83 19.04 -19.97
N GLY A 301 -11.04 19.38 -19.47
CA GLY A 301 -11.65 20.70 -19.59
C GLY A 301 -11.13 21.61 -18.50
#